data_89b2a4999dad152f181289973295b953
#
_entry.id   89b2a4999dad152f181289973295b953
#
_cell.length_a   1.000
_cell.length_b   1.000
_cell.length_c   1.000
_cell.angle_alpha   90.00
_cell.angle_beta   90.00
_cell.angle_gamma   90.00
#
_symmetry.space_group_name_H-M   'P 1'
#
loop_
_entity.id
_entity.type
_entity.pdbx_description
1 polymer ?
#
loop_
_entity_poly.entity_id
_entity_poly.type
_entity_poly.pdbx_seq_one_letter_code
_entity_poly.pdbx_strand_id
1 'polypeptide(L)'
;DKPTCTADVSLDAAGVASYVFTIEGSATFDFSHDWLPDPLEIKPAVLQIGTLATIVEPAASILLEWASKVAKVAPVVFDPNIRPSVMPDRDLYEAAVEKWAALSAVIKVSDDDLAWLFPGQAIEDVANRWINDGAFLVVVTRGANGLVGFTSDGRVEVPGVKVDVVDTVGAGDTVGAIVVEAMLAHGLVELRGDLLRGVLTRAAAAAAITCSRKGAQPPYKHELPIIEAGK
;
A
#
# COMPACT_ATOMS: atom_id res chain seq x y z
N ASP A 1 10.28 10.40 -26.68
CA ASP A 1 10.02 9.03 -27.19
C ASP A 1 10.85 7.99 -26.40
N LYS A 2 10.55 7.83 -25.09
CA LYS A 2 11.11 6.79 -24.24
C LYS A 2 10.12 5.63 -24.10
N PRO A 3 10.57 4.36 -23.97
CA PRO A 3 9.69 3.22 -23.76
C PRO A 3 9.01 3.28 -22.37
N THR A 4 7.89 2.58 -22.24
CA THR A 4 7.28 2.33 -20.93
C THR A 4 8.13 1.33 -20.15
N CYS A 5 8.23 1.49 -18.83
CA CYS A 5 8.80 0.46 -17.96
C CYS A 5 8.00 -0.84 -18.09
N THR A 6 8.68 -1.97 -18.20
CA THR A 6 8.06 -3.30 -18.24
C THR A 6 8.52 -4.15 -17.08
N ALA A 7 7.68 -5.10 -16.69
CA ALA A 7 7.99 -6.14 -15.74
C ALA A 7 7.80 -7.49 -16.42
N ASP A 8 8.90 -8.19 -16.67
CA ASP A 8 8.87 -9.56 -17.18
C ASP A 8 8.69 -10.51 -15.99
N VAL A 9 7.60 -11.29 -16.03
CA VAL A 9 7.26 -12.22 -14.95
C VAL A 9 7.61 -13.64 -15.38
N SER A 10 8.39 -14.33 -14.58
CA SER A 10 8.67 -15.75 -14.71
C SER A 10 8.20 -16.51 -13.48
N LEU A 11 7.67 -17.71 -13.67
CA LEU A 11 7.26 -18.60 -12.60
C LEU A 11 8.27 -19.74 -12.48
N ASP A 12 8.68 -20.06 -11.25
CA ASP A 12 9.48 -21.25 -10.99
C ASP A 12 8.61 -22.53 -11.02
N ALA A 13 9.24 -23.68 -10.78
CA ALA A 13 8.56 -24.98 -10.77
C ALA A 13 7.53 -25.12 -9.62
N ALA A 14 7.60 -24.29 -8.60
CA ALA A 14 6.66 -24.21 -7.49
C ALA A 14 5.56 -23.15 -7.71
N GLY A 15 5.60 -22.43 -8.84
CA GLY A 15 4.64 -21.37 -9.17
C GLY A 15 4.96 -20.02 -8.50
N VAL A 16 6.15 -19.85 -7.96
CA VAL A 16 6.57 -18.58 -7.34
C VAL A 16 6.99 -17.61 -8.44
N ALA A 17 6.39 -16.42 -8.44
CA ALA A 17 6.68 -15.39 -9.42
C ALA A 17 8.00 -14.67 -9.10
N SER A 18 8.84 -14.46 -10.10
CA SER A 18 9.97 -13.53 -10.08
C SER A 18 9.77 -12.45 -11.14
N TYR A 19 10.24 -11.24 -10.83
CA TYR A 19 10.04 -10.06 -11.66
C TYR A 19 11.38 -9.48 -12.08
N VAL A 20 11.52 -9.20 -13.38
CA VAL A 20 12.63 -8.43 -13.95
C VAL A 20 12.06 -7.13 -14.50
N PHE A 21 12.48 -6.01 -13.93
CA PHE A 21 12.00 -4.68 -14.34
C PHE A 21 12.97 -4.03 -15.31
N THR A 22 12.46 -3.52 -16.44
CA THR A 22 13.21 -2.67 -17.37
C THR A 22 12.89 -1.21 -17.07
N ILE A 23 13.64 -0.61 -16.16
CA ILE A 23 13.39 0.74 -15.63
C ILE A 23 14.23 1.79 -16.37
N GLU A 24 15.53 1.49 -16.58
CA GLU A 24 16.48 2.44 -17.14
C GLU A 24 16.04 2.94 -18.54
N GLY A 25 16.08 4.24 -18.73
CA GLY A 25 15.67 4.88 -19.97
C GLY A 25 14.16 4.88 -20.24
N SER A 26 13.32 4.44 -19.29
CA SER A 26 11.87 4.44 -19.46
C SER A 26 11.24 5.82 -19.20
N ALA A 27 10.09 6.08 -19.84
CA ALA A 27 9.29 7.29 -19.59
C ALA A 27 8.55 7.24 -18.25
N THR A 28 8.38 6.05 -17.66
CA THR A 28 7.53 5.82 -16.49
C THR A 28 8.01 6.60 -15.25
N PHE A 29 9.32 6.81 -15.14
CA PHE A 29 9.93 7.51 -14.00
C PHE A 29 10.65 8.79 -14.42
N ASP A 30 10.33 9.32 -15.60
CA ASP A 30 10.97 10.51 -16.20
C ASP A 30 10.05 11.73 -16.08
N PHE A 31 9.62 12.04 -14.87
CA PHE A 31 8.82 13.26 -14.67
C PHE A 31 9.64 14.41 -14.13
N SER A 32 9.10 15.63 -14.36
CA SER A 32 9.64 16.87 -13.83
C SER A 32 8.63 17.55 -12.92
N HIS A 33 9.09 18.53 -12.14
CA HIS A 33 8.21 19.32 -11.27
C HIS A 33 7.09 20.01 -12.05
N ASP A 34 7.38 20.49 -13.27
CA ASP A 34 6.41 21.22 -14.10
C ASP A 34 5.28 20.32 -14.63
N TRP A 35 5.47 19.01 -14.58
CA TRP A 35 4.44 18.05 -15.00
C TRP A 35 3.41 17.78 -13.91
N LEU A 36 3.78 17.96 -12.64
CA LEU A 36 2.92 17.66 -11.50
C LEU A 36 1.98 18.86 -11.23
N PRO A 37 0.67 18.60 -11.07
CA PRO A 37 -0.30 19.67 -10.85
C PRO A 37 -0.14 20.32 -9.46
N ASP A 38 -0.58 21.57 -9.33
CA ASP A 38 -0.63 22.22 -8.01
C ASP A 38 -1.70 21.54 -7.13
N PRO A 39 -1.34 21.01 -5.95
CA PRO A 39 -2.30 20.41 -5.03
C PRO A 39 -3.44 21.33 -4.58
N LEU A 40 -3.20 22.66 -4.54
CA LEU A 40 -4.22 23.65 -4.18
C LEU A 40 -5.26 23.82 -5.29
N GLU A 41 -4.88 23.59 -6.55
CA GLU A 41 -5.79 23.67 -7.68
C GLU A 41 -6.62 22.39 -7.83
N ILE A 42 -5.97 21.22 -7.76
CA ILE A 42 -6.64 19.92 -7.96
C ILE A 42 -7.47 19.47 -6.76
N LYS A 43 -7.15 19.97 -5.54
CA LYS A 43 -7.85 19.65 -4.27
C LYS A 43 -8.12 18.16 -4.12
N PRO A 44 -7.08 17.31 -4.07
CA PRO A 44 -7.27 15.87 -3.98
C PRO A 44 -7.97 15.50 -2.67
N ALA A 45 -8.84 14.50 -2.71
CA ALA A 45 -9.45 13.96 -1.49
C ALA A 45 -8.47 13.03 -0.74
N VAL A 46 -7.56 12.39 -1.49
CA VAL A 46 -6.52 11.48 -0.99
C VAL A 46 -5.43 11.35 -2.04
N LEU A 47 -4.18 11.17 -1.62
CA LEU A 47 -3.08 10.72 -2.47
C LEU A 47 -2.74 9.28 -2.09
N GLN A 48 -2.88 8.33 -3.02
CA GLN A 48 -2.29 7.00 -2.85
C GLN A 48 -1.02 6.90 -3.69
N ILE A 49 0.06 6.48 -3.04
CA ILE A 49 1.37 6.37 -3.67
C ILE A 49 2.15 5.18 -3.08
N GLY A 50 3.08 4.63 -3.85
CA GLY A 50 3.91 3.54 -3.36
C GLY A 50 4.77 2.89 -4.44
N THR A 51 5.32 1.73 -4.09
CA THR A 51 6.12 0.86 -4.94
C THR A 51 7.30 1.60 -5.59
N LEU A 52 7.59 1.32 -6.84
CA LEU A 52 8.75 1.85 -7.58
C LEU A 52 8.77 3.38 -7.68
N ALA A 53 7.61 4.03 -7.72
CA ALA A 53 7.50 5.48 -7.78
C ALA A 53 8.12 6.19 -6.58
N THR A 54 8.29 5.47 -5.47
CA THR A 54 8.83 6.02 -4.21
C THR A 54 10.32 5.75 -4.01
N ILE A 55 10.95 4.98 -4.91
CA ILE A 55 12.36 4.59 -4.80
C ILE A 55 13.18 4.83 -6.08
N VAL A 56 12.54 4.90 -7.25
CA VAL A 56 13.26 5.08 -8.53
C VAL A 56 13.51 6.57 -8.78
N GLU A 57 14.79 6.93 -8.81
CA GLU A 57 15.22 8.30 -9.09
C GLU A 57 15.21 8.60 -10.61
N PRO A 58 14.99 9.87 -11.04
CA PRO A 58 14.75 11.07 -10.22
C PRO A 58 13.30 11.23 -9.74
N ALA A 59 12.40 10.36 -10.20
CA ALA A 59 10.97 10.42 -9.90
C ALA A 59 10.66 10.42 -8.40
N ALA A 60 11.33 9.57 -7.63
CA ALA A 60 11.09 9.42 -6.20
C ALA A 60 11.29 10.73 -5.42
N SER A 61 12.38 11.44 -5.67
CA SER A 61 12.66 12.73 -5.02
C SER A 61 11.66 13.82 -5.44
N ILE A 62 11.31 13.89 -6.73
CA ILE A 62 10.34 14.86 -7.27
C ILE A 62 8.95 14.61 -6.68
N LEU A 63 8.53 13.33 -6.63
CA LEU A 63 7.23 12.94 -6.06
C LEU A 63 7.18 13.18 -4.55
N LEU A 64 8.26 12.91 -3.81
CA LEU A 64 8.32 13.15 -2.38
C LEU A 64 8.13 14.63 -2.06
N GLU A 65 8.79 15.52 -2.81
CA GLU A 65 8.62 16.96 -2.67
C GLU A 65 7.18 17.39 -2.99
N TRP A 66 6.61 16.88 -4.07
CA TRP A 66 5.23 17.15 -4.44
C TRP A 66 4.23 16.60 -3.41
N ALA A 67 4.39 15.34 -2.99
CA ALA A 67 3.57 14.70 -1.98
C ALA A 67 3.61 15.44 -0.63
N SER A 68 4.74 16.06 -0.28
CA SER A 68 4.84 16.90 0.92
C SER A 68 3.95 18.14 0.87
N LYS A 69 3.65 18.64 -0.33
CA LYS A 69 2.67 19.73 -0.54
C LYS A 69 1.24 19.17 -0.47
N VAL A 70 0.99 17.99 -1.05
CA VAL A 70 -0.31 17.31 -0.95
C VAL A 70 -0.66 17.01 0.51
N ALA A 71 0.29 16.50 1.31
CA ALA A 71 0.06 16.15 2.71
C ALA A 71 -0.44 17.31 3.59
N LYS A 72 -0.29 18.57 3.13
CA LYS A 72 -0.84 19.75 3.82
C LYS A 72 -2.33 19.98 3.58
N VAL A 73 -2.89 19.35 2.55
CA VAL A 73 -4.28 19.57 2.11
C VAL A 73 -5.11 18.29 1.99
N ALA A 74 -4.47 17.13 1.94
CA ALA A 74 -5.12 15.83 1.83
C ALA A 74 -4.29 14.72 2.50
N PRO A 75 -4.92 13.65 3.02
CA PRO A 75 -4.20 12.51 3.57
C PRO A 75 -3.43 11.76 2.47
N VAL A 76 -2.24 11.28 2.83
CA VAL A 76 -1.42 10.40 1.99
C VAL A 76 -1.58 8.96 2.47
N VAL A 77 -1.85 8.05 1.56
CA VAL A 77 -1.86 6.60 1.75
C VAL A 77 -0.63 6.02 1.05
N PHE A 78 0.25 5.40 1.82
CA PHE A 78 1.52 4.88 1.34
C PHE A 78 1.54 3.35 1.37
N ASP A 79 1.95 2.75 0.26
CA ASP A 79 2.22 1.31 0.14
C ASP A 79 3.66 1.11 -0.35
N PRO A 80 4.63 0.82 0.54
CA PRO A 80 6.02 0.61 0.12
C PRO A 80 6.17 -0.51 -0.91
N ASN A 81 5.42 -1.60 -0.75
CA ASN A 81 5.37 -2.73 -1.67
C ASN A 81 6.79 -3.09 -2.19
N ILE A 82 7.62 -3.56 -1.27
CA ILE A 82 9.08 -3.66 -1.40
C ILE A 82 9.50 -4.52 -2.57
N ARG A 83 10.49 -4.04 -3.33
CA ARG A 83 11.08 -4.73 -4.48
C ARG A 83 12.62 -4.77 -4.36
N PRO A 84 13.19 -5.74 -3.62
CA PRO A 84 14.64 -5.84 -3.44
C PRO A 84 15.41 -6.00 -4.75
N SER A 85 14.78 -6.54 -5.79
CA SER A 85 15.39 -6.66 -7.11
C SER A 85 15.66 -5.32 -7.79
N VAL A 86 14.97 -4.24 -7.39
CA VAL A 86 15.15 -2.88 -7.92
C VAL A 86 16.12 -2.08 -7.07
N MET A 87 16.02 -2.19 -5.75
CA MET A 87 16.92 -1.55 -4.80
C MET A 87 17.34 -2.59 -3.74
N PRO A 88 18.47 -3.29 -3.94
CA PRO A 88 18.91 -4.34 -3.04
C PRO A 88 19.57 -3.83 -1.75
N ASP A 89 20.00 -2.56 -1.72
CA ASP A 89 20.56 -1.92 -0.53
C ASP A 89 19.42 -1.62 0.45
N ARG A 90 19.36 -2.42 1.53
CA ARG A 90 18.31 -2.31 2.53
C ARG A 90 18.34 -0.98 3.27
N ASP A 91 19.52 -0.47 3.60
CA ASP A 91 19.63 0.76 4.39
C ASP A 91 19.13 1.97 3.58
N LEU A 92 19.44 2.01 2.29
CA LEU A 92 18.89 3.02 1.38
C LEU A 92 17.39 2.86 1.19
N TYR A 93 16.90 1.62 1.10
CA TYR A 93 15.46 1.36 0.98
C TYR A 93 14.70 1.79 2.24
N GLU A 94 15.20 1.40 3.41
CA GLU A 94 14.66 1.81 4.71
C GLU A 94 14.60 3.33 4.82
N ALA A 95 15.71 4.02 4.51
CA ALA A 95 15.75 5.47 4.53
C ALA A 95 14.72 6.13 3.59
N ALA A 96 14.44 5.53 2.43
CA ALA A 96 13.41 6.01 1.52
C ALA A 96 12.01 5.76 2.10
N VAL A 97 11.74 4.55 2.62
CA VAL A 97 10.46 4.19 3.23
C VAL A 97 10.13 5.10 4.43
N GLU A 98 11.10 5.37 5.31
CA GLU A 98 10.89 6.24 6.47
C GLU A 98 10.54 7.68 6.08
N LYS A 99 11.11 8.22 5.00
CA LYS A 99 10.72 9.54 4.48
C LYS A 99 9.26 9.58 4.03
N TRP A 100 8.81 8.52 3.35
CA TRP A 100 7.42 8.41 2.90
C TRP A 100 6.46 8.15 4.06
N ALA A 101 6.85 7.28 5.01
CA ALA A 101 6.08 7.01 6.21
C ALA A 101 5.80 8.29 7.02
N ALA A 102 6.81 9.15 7.18
CA ALA A 102 6.68 10.43 7.89
C ALA A 102 5.68 11.42 7.25
N LEU A 103 5.35 11.26 5.98
CA LEU A 103 4.34 12.07 5.27
C LEU A 103 2.94 11.44 5.34
N SER A 104 2.84 10.16 5.69
CA SER A 104 1.67 9.36 5.40
C SER A 104 0.71 9.30 6.58
N ALA A 105 -0.55 9.59 6.30
CA ALA A 105 -1.62 9.39 7.26
C ALA A 105 -2.03 7.91 7.40
N VAL A 106 -1.88 7.13 6.33
CA VAL A 106 -2.11 5.69 6.32
C VAL A 106 -0.94 4.99 5.66
N ILE A 107 -0.45 3.92 6.30
CA ILE A 107 0.58 3.04 5.74
C ILE A 107 -0.03 1.65 5.59
N LYS A 108 -0.03 1.10 4.37
CA LYS A 108 -0.37 -0.30 4.12
C LYS A 108 0.90 -1.04 3.70
N VAL A 109 1.22 -2.12 4.37
CA VAL A 109 2.46 -2.86 4.16
C VAL A 109 2.21 -4.37 4.33
N SER A 110 3.03 -5.24 3.77
CA SER A 110 2.96 -6.67 4.05
C SER A 110 3.90 -7.07 5.19
N ASP A 111 3.62 -8.20 5.82
CA ASP A 111 4.53 -8.82 6.79
C ASP A 111 5.87 -9.22 6.15
N ASP A 112 5.86 -9.67 4.90
CA ASP A 112 7.07 -9.95 4.12
C ASP A 112 7.91 -8.68 3.88
N ASP A 113 7.28 -7.55 3.54
CA ASP A 113 7.95 -6.26 3.39
C ASP A 113 8.62 -5.84 4.71
N LEU A 114 7.90 -5.97 5.83
CA LEU A 114 8.43 -5.63 7.15
C LEU A 114 9.58 -6.55 7.56
N ALA A 115 9.46 -7.85 7.29
CA ALA A 115 10.52 -8.81 7.58
C ALA A 115 11.80 -8.52 6.79
N TRP A 116 11.66 -8.02 5.56
CA TRP A 116 12.80 -7.65 4.73
C TRP A 116 13.43 -6.33 5.17
N LEU A 117 12.61 -5.29 5.45
CA LEU A 117 13.08 -3.96 5.87
C LEU A 117 13.69 -3.99 7.28
N PHE A 118 13.01 -4.63 8.22
CA PHE A 118 13.29 -4.58 9.66
C PHE A 118 13.51 -5.99 10.22
N PRO A 119 14.55 -6.72 9.80
CA PRO A 119 14.76 -8.10 10.21
C PRO A 119 14.88 -8.24 11.73
N GLY A 120 14.05 -9.13 12.27
CA GLY A 120 14.02 -9.40 13.71
C GLY A 120 13.19 -8.42 14.55
N GLN A 121 12.62 -7.37 13.97
CA GLN A 121 11.66 -6.52 14.67
C GLN A 121 10.26 -7.13 14.60
N ALA A 122 9.48 -6.97 15.68
CA ALA A 122 8.07 -7.38 15.66
C ALA A 122 7.23 -6.38 14.83
N ILE A 123 6.22 -6.91 14.14
CA ILE A 123 5.27 -6.09 13.35
C ILE A 123 4.67 -4.97 14.21
N GLU A 124 4.28 -5.31 15.44
CA GLU A 124 3.73 -4.36 16.42
C GLU A 124 4.67 -3.20 16.73
N ASP A 125 5.96 -3.47 16.87
CA ASP A 125 6.95 -2.45 17.23
C ASP A 125 7.12 -1.44 16.08
N VAL A 126 7.22 -1.93 14.85
CA VAL A 126 7.32 -1.07 13.66
C VAL A 126 6.03 -0.27 13.44
N ALA A 127 4.87 -0.93 13.52
CA ALA A 127 3.59 -0.25 13.32
C ALA A 127 3.36 0.83 14.40
N ASN A 128 3.61 0.53 15.67
CA ASN A 128 3.47 1.48 16.77
C ASN A 128 4.46 2.65 16.64
N ARG A 129 5.67 2.42 16.15
CA ARG A 129 6.62 3.49 15.86
C ARG A 129 6.04 4.45 14.82
N TRP A 130 5.57 3.95 13.69
CA TRP A 130 4.95 4.80 12.66
C TRP A 130 3.69 5.54 13.14
N ILE A 131 2.86 4.92 14.02
CA ILE A 131 1.73 5.60 14.67
C ILE A 131 2.23 6.74 15.57
N ASN A 132 3.26 6.50 16.38
CA ASN A 132 3.85 7.52 17.25
C ASN A 132 4.50 8.66 16.45
N ASP A 133 5.02 8.37 15.25
CA ASP A 133 5.62 9.34 14.33
C ASP A 133 4.59 10.12 13.51
N GLY A 134 3.29 9.80 13.64
CA GLY A 134 2.19 10.60 13.10
C GLY A 134 1.25 9.90 12.12
N ALA A 135 1.50 8.66 11.75
CA ALA A 135 0.51 7.89 10.97
C ALA A 135 -0.75 7.66 11.81
N PHE A 136 -1.91 7.79 11.19
CA PHE A 136 -3.19 7.53 11.85
C PHE A 136 -3.54 6.03 11.85
N LEU A 137 -3.22 5.33 10.79
CA LEU A 137 -3.52 3.92 10.58
C LEU A 137 -2.35 3.21 9.89
N VAL A 138 -1.92 2.09 10.46
CA VAL A 138 -1.03 1.14 9.77
C VAL A 138 -1.78 -0.15 9.55
N VAL A 139 -1.89 -0.59 8.29
CA VAL A 139 -2.53 -1.87 7.90
C VAL A 139 -1.45 -2.83 7.44
N VAL A 140 -1.31 -3.95 8.13
CA VAL A 140 -0.38 -5.01 7.75
C VAL A 140 -1.15 -6.18 7.16
N THR A 141 -0.82 -6.54 5.90
CA THR A 141 -1.34 -7.74 5.24
C THR A 141 -0.44 -8.93 5.58
N ARG A 142 -1.05 -10.11 5.88
CA ARG A 142 -0.33 -11.31 6.31
C ARG A 142 -0.77 -12.54 5.50
N GLY A 143 -0.98 -12.35 4.22
CA GLY A 143 -1.42 -13.40 3.30
C GLY A 143 -2.63 -14.16 3.83
N ALA A 144 -2.52 -15.49 3.94
CA ALA A 144 -3.58 -16.36 4.46
C ALA A 144 -3.94 -16.10 5.94
N ASN A 145 -3.06 -15.43 6.69
CA ASN A 145 -3.29 -15.07 8.10
C ASN A 145 -4.14 -13.81 8.28
N GLY A 146 -4.56 -13.17 7.17
CA GLY A 146 -5.47 -12.04 7.19
C GLY A 146 -4.79 -10.69 7.35
N LEU A 147 -5.45 -9.77 8.05
CA LEU A 147 -5.03 -8.38 8.18
C LEU A 147 -4.97 -7.96 9.65
N VAL A 148 -4.06 -7.05 9.95
CA VAL A 148 -4.06 -6.34 11.23
C VAL A 148 -3.93 -4.84 10.98
N GLY A 149 -4.78 -4.04 11.62
CA GLY A 149 -4.74 -2.58 11.63
C GLY A 149 -4.31 -2.06 12.99
N PHE A 150 -3.41 -1.09 13.00
CA PHE A 150 -2.92 -0.42 14.20
C PHE A 150 -3.31 1.04 14.16
N THR A 151 -3.82 1.54 15.28
CA THR A 151 -4.15 2.95 15.53
C THR A 151 -3.67 3.34 16.94
N SER A 152 -3.78 4.60 17.30
CA SER A 152 -3.51 5.05 18.68
C SER A 152 -4.42 4.38 19.73
N ASP A 153 -5.59 3.87 19.32
CA ASP A 153 -6.54 3.18 20.21
C ASP A 153 -6.21 1.69 20.40
N GLY A 154 -5.19 1.20 19.70
CA GLY A 154 -4.75 -0.20 19.75
C GLY A 154 -4.85 -0.90 18.39
N ARG A 155 -4.91 -2.24 18.42
CA ARG A 155 -4.92 -3.06 17.20
C ARG A 155 -6.27 -3.74 16.97
N VAL A 156 -6.59 -3.90 15.70
CA VAL A 156 -7.73 -4.69 15.21
C VAL A 156 -7.22 -5.76 14.27
N GLU A 157 -7.55 -7.00 14.52
CA GLU A 157 -7.12 -8.15 13.72
C GLU A 157 -8.33 -8.86 13.11
N VAL A 158 -8.21 -9.26 11.84
CA VAL A 158 -9.22 -10.06 11.13
C VAL A 158 -8.56 -11.24 10.43
N PRO A 159 -9.19 -12.42 10.40
CA PRO A 159 -8.65 -13.60 9.74
C PRO A 159 -8.67 -13.45 8.22
N GLY A 160 -7.81 -14.21 7.55
CA GLY A 160 -7.86 -14.37 6.10
C GLY A 160 -9.11 -15.15 5.67
N VAL A 161 -9.56 -14.90 4.46
CA VAL A 161 -10.65 -15.63 3.83
C VAL A 161 -10.06 -16.77 2.99
N LYS A 162 -10.51 -18.00 3.23
CA LYS A 162 -10.03 -19.17 2.48
C LYS A 162 -10.61 -19.17 1.07
N VAL A 163 -9.74 -19.28 0.09
CA VAL A 163 -10.08 -19.41 -1.33
C VAL A 163 -9.09 -20.34 -2.02
N ASP A 164 -9.48 -20.86 -3.17
CA ASP A 164 -8.54 -21.52 -4.08
C ASP A 164 -7.73 -20.41 -4.77
N VAL A 165 -6.45 -20.30 -4.42
CA VAL A 165 -5.56 -19.26 -4.93
C VAL A 165 -5.17 -19.59 -6.37
N VAL A 166 -5.50 -18.68 -7.29
CA VAL A 166 -5.12 -18.73 -8.71
C VAL A 166 -3.93 -17.81 -8.98
N ASP A 167 -3.97 -16.58 -8.40
CA ASP A 167 -2.94 -15.56 -8.57
C ASP A 167 -3.00 -14.59 -7.40
N THR A 168 -1.87 -14.10 -6.92
CA THR A 168 -1.82 -13.15 -5.79
C THR A 168 -1.60 -11.71 -6.23
N VAL A 169 -1.40 -11.47 -7.53
CA VAL A 169 -1.18 -10.12 -8.09
C VAL A 169 -2.39 -9.22 -7.83
N GLY A 170 -2.15 -8.03 -7.30
CA GLY A 170 -3.20 -7.03 -7.02
C GLY A 170 -3.97 -7.24 -5.71
N ALA A 171 -3.68 -8.30 -4.94
CA ALA A 171 -4.35 -8.50 -3.64
C ALA A 171 -4.06 -7.36 -2.65
N GLY A 172 -2.80 -6.93 -2.57
CA GLY A 172 -2.36 -5.79 -1.76
C GLY A 172 -3.01 -4.48 -2.20
N ASP A 173 -3.05 -4.23 -3.52
CA ASP A 173 -3.69 -3.05 -4.10
C ASP A 173 -5.18 -3.02 -3.80
N THR A 174 -5.83 -4.20 -3.84
CA THR A 174 -7.25 -4.35 -3.47
C THR A 174 -7.49 -3.96 -2.01
N VAL A 175 -6.63 -4.39 -1.08
CA VAL A 175 -6.72 -3.97 0.33
C VAL A 175 -6.59 -2.44 0.44
N GLY A 176 -5.59 -1.85 -0.22
CA GLY A 176 -5.40 -0.40 -0.25
C GLY A 176 -6.63 0.34 -0.76
N ALA A 177 -7.23 -0.14 -1.85
CA ALA A 177 -8.44 0.46 -2.44
C ALA A 177 -9.64 0.45 -1.47
N ILE A 178 -9.85 -0.65 -0.73
CA ILE A 178 -10.94 -0.73 0.27
C ILE A 178 -10.68 0.23 1.45
N VAL A 179 -9.42 0.38 1.88
CA VAL A 179 -9.08 1.36 2.93
C VAL A 179 -9.37 2.79 2.44
N VAL A 180 -8.99 3.12 1.21
CA VAL A 180 -9.28 4.44 0.60
C VAL A 180 -10.80 4.64 0.44
N GLU A 181 -11.55 3.63 -0.04
CA GLU A 181 -13.03 3.68 -0.11
C GLU A 181 -13.62 4.04 1.27
N ALA A 182 -13.16 3.40 2.32
CA ALA A 182 -13.64 3.64 3.68
C ALA A 182 -13.25 5.03 4.21
N MET A 183 -12.03 5.50 3.92
CA MET A 183 -11.59 6.86 4.27
C MET A 183 -12.49 7.92 3.62
N LEU A 184 -12.84 7.74 2.35
CA LEU A 184 -13.70 8.67 1.61
C LEU A 184 -15.17 8.61 2.08
N ALA A 185 -15.65 7.44 2.51
CA ALA A 185 -17.02 7.25 2.95
C ALA A 185 -17.27 7.70 4.39
N HIS A 186 -16.32 7.49 5.29
CA HIS A 186 -16.50 7.66 6.73
C HIS A 186 -15.59 8.72 7.36
N GLY A 187 -14.52 9.12 6.64
CA GLY A 187 -13.46 9.95 7.19
C GLY A 187 -12.36 9.12 7.87
N LEU A 188 -11.12 9.58 7.76
CA LEU A 188 -9.95 8.88 8.28
C LEU A 188 -10.03 8.66 9.80
N VAL A 189 -10.45 9.68 10.53
CA VAL A 189 -10.49 9.67 12.01
C VAL A 189 -11.48 8.66 12.60
N GLU A 190 -12.45 8.22 11.82
CA GLU A 190 -13.44 7.22 12.22
C GLU A 190 -12.95 5.78 12.01
N LEU A 191 -11.85 5.56 11.27
CA LEU A 191 -11.31 4.23 10.98
C LEU A 191 -10.61 3.61 12.20
N ARG A 192 -11.39 3.28 13.22
CA ARG A 192 -10.97 2.66 14.48
C ARG A 192 -12.03 1.69 14.99
N GLY A 193 -11.68 0.87 15.99
CA GLY A 193 -12.60 -0.03 16.66
C GLY A 193 -13.39 -0.94 15.70
N ASP A 194 -14.71 -0.99 15.88
CA ASP A 194 -15.60 -1.87 15.09
C ASP A 194 -15.72 -1.44 13.62
N LEU A 195 -15.67 -0.14 13.32
CA LEU A 195 -15.67 0.32 11.93
C LEU A 195 -14.41 -0.18 11.22
N LEU A 196 -13.23 -0.03 11.83
CA LEU A 196 -11.98 -0.55 11.26
C LEU A 196 -12.06 -2.07 11.08
N ARG A 197 -12.63 -2.81 12.04
CA ARG A 197 -12.87 -4.26 11.91
C ARG A 197 -13.72 -4.58 10.69
N GLY A 198 -14.81 -3.87 10.48
CA GLY A 198 -15.67 -4.02 9.31
C GLY A 198 -14.93 -3.75 8.01
N VAL A 199 -14.13 -2.68 7.95
CA VAL A 199 -13.30 -2.31 6.80
C VAL A 199 -12.27 -3.41 6.49
N LEU A 200 -11.51 -3.87 7.49
CA LEU A 200 -10.51 -4.92 7.31
C LEU A 200 -11.15 -6.25 6.90
N THR A 201 -12.33 -6.60 7.45
CA THR A 201 -13.06 -7.80 7.04
C THR A 201 -13.47 -7.72 5.57
N ARG A 202 -13.98 -6.57 5.12
CA ARG A 202 -14.31 -6.31 3.72
C ARG A 202 -13.07 -6.35 2.83
N ALA A 203 -11.94 -5.80 3.29
CA ALA A 203 -10.68 -5.81 2.57
C ALA A 203 -10.12 -7.24 2.41
N ALA A 204 -10.21 -8.07 3.47
CA ALA A 204 -9.81 -9.48 3.41
C ALA A 204 -10.68 -10.27 2.40
N ALA A 205 -11.99 -10.04 2.39
CA ALA A 205 -12.90 -10.66 1.42
C ALA A 205 -12.58 -10.20 -0.02
N ALA A 206 -12.32 -8.92 -0.22
CA ALA A 206 -11.95 -8.37 -1.53
C ALA A 206 -10.64 -8.95 -2.05
N ALA A 207 -9.60 -9.00 -1.21
CA ALA A 207 -8.32 -9.59 -1.55
C ALA A 207 -8.44 -11.08 -1.91
N ALA A 208 -9.27 -11.82 -1.17
CA ALA A 208 -9.54 -13.24 -1.45
C ALA A 208 -10.20 -13.44 -2.84
N ILE A 209 -11.18 -12.60 -3.21
CA ILE A 209 -11.78 -12.63 -4.55
C ILE A 209 -10.74 -12.31 -5.62
N THR A 210 -9.87 -11.31 -5.41
CA THR A 210 -8.74 -11.00 -6.32
C THR A 210 -7.84 -12.22 -6.49
N CYS A 211 -7.45 -12.87 -5.38
CA CYS A 211 -6.59 -14.05 -5.40
C CYS A 211 -7.23 -15.27 -6.11
N SER A 212 -8.55 -15.36 -6.17
CA SER A 212 -9.26 -16.45 -6.87
C SER A 212 -9.35 -16.27 -8.38
N ARG A 213 -8.79 -15.18 -8.92
CA ARG A 213 -8.84 -14.81 -10.34
C ARG A 213 -7.44 -14.72 -10.93
N LYS A 214 -7.33 -14.93 -12.23
CA LYS A 214 -6.07 -14.77 -12.96
C LYS A 214 -5.78 -13.28 -13.17
N GLY A 215 -4.58 -12.85 -12.82
CA GLY A 215 -4.13 -11.46 -12.92
C GLY A 215 -4.82 -10.54 -11.87
N ALA A 216 -4.48 -9.27 -11.89
CA ALA A 216 -4.98 -8.26 -10.97
C ALA A 216 -6.44 -7.87 -11.26
N GLN A 217 -7.38 -8.78 -11.01
CA GLN A 217 -8.81 -8.56 -11.24
C GLN A 217 -9.56 -8.34 -9.92
N PRO A 218 -9.73 -7.08 -9.46
CA PRO A 218 -10.43 -6.80 -8.22
C PRO A 218 -11.93 -7.11 -8.33
N PRO A 219 -12.62 -7.33 -7.19
CA PRO A 219 -14.06 -7.54 -7.18
C PRO A 219 -14.83 -6.28 -7.55
N TYR A 220 -16.02 -6.48 -8.11
CA TYR A 220 -17.01 -5.42 -8.21
C TYR A 220 -17.67 -5.14 -6.85
N LYS A 221 -18.18 -3.93 -6.67
CA LYS A 221 -18.84 -3.52 -5.42
C LYS A 221 -19.95 -4.47 -4.93
N HIS A 222 -20.72 -5.05 -5.85
CA HIS A 222 -21.82 -5.96 -5.52
C HIS A 222 -21.38 -7.36 -5.07
N GLU A 223 -20.09 -7.70 -5.26
CA GLU A 223 -19.49 -8.97 -4.82
C GLU A 223 -18.96 -8.89 -3.38
N LEU A 224 -18.94 -7.70 -2.81
CA LEU A 224 -18.34 -7.45 -1.51
C LEU A 224 -19.39 -7.37 -0.39
N PRO A 225 -19.06 -7.83 0.83
CA PRO A 225 -19.89 -7.63 1.99
C PRO A 225 -20.10 -6.13 2.26
N ILE A 226 -21.28 -5.78 2.74
CA ILE A 226 -21.59 -4.41 3.19
C ILE A 226 -20.87 -4.19 4.53
N ILE A 227 -20.24 -3.03 4.70
CA ILE A 227 -19.74 -2.61 6.02
C ILE A 227 -20.99 -2.19 6.83
N GLU A 228 -21.37 -2.99 7.82
CA GLU A 228 -22.36 -2.56 8.79
C GLU A 228 -21.68 -1.53 9.69
N ALA A 229 -22.11 -0.27 9.61
CA ALA A 229 -21.76 0.71 10.62
C ALA A 229 -22.35 0.20 11.95
N GLY A 230 -21.53 -0.08 12.93
CA GLY A 230 -21.95 -0.44 14.27
C GLY A 230 -22.98 0.59 14.77
N LYS A 231 -24.08 0.10 15.32
CA LYS A 231 -25.14 0.93 15.91
C LYS A 231 -24.65 1.62 17.17
#